data_58f4168527d3fa5295e912044692e4da
#
_entry.id   58f4168527d3fa5295e912044692e4da
#
_cell.length_a   1.000
_cell.length_b   1.000
_cell.length_c   1.000
_cell.angle_alpha   90.00
_cell.angle_beta   90.00
_cell.angle_gamma   90.00
#
_symmetry.space_group_name_H-M   'P 1'
#
loop_
_entity.id
_entity.type
_entity.pdbx_description
1 polymer ?
#
loop_
_entity_poly.entity_id
_entity_poly.type
_entity_poly.pdbx_seq_one_letter_code
_entity_poly.pdbx_strand_id
1 'polypeptide(L)'
;MIPWTASRIDIANYCRMRYYLRYIEKEAPLKLSAYTKGTLLHDLIENFWMKLGTEEEVAKKSSKKKYSNAEEFAKYSRGLWMRDVIASRNSPNPIQWSYDNEEWIIGNELKDICISLYPILIEEDKPILSEIGFDFLIEGKRFRGRIDDVRIRGGKIVIRDYKSGRPWLGEMKLNNDPQLTLYNIGLCSLCSRDEIAEKLGMTEKRKEFMGNPVYIYPDFIEEFFMVEAPAFNLKKNHSLNVVNSTTRKNEHFFELLKMIDGIEKAVNEGEIYPERGRKCDYCDLKTACEKRLDKAGLGHLENKVGQGFFSFAIPAYARNKEQEELFKQKKIRFSFKK
;
A
#
# COMPACT_ATOMS: atom_id res chain seq x y z
N MET A 1 -16.05 14.58 -3.24
CA MET A 1 -15.93 13.14 -2.87
C MET A 1 -14.48 12.79 -2.77
N ILE A 2 -14.04 12.19 -1.65
CA ILE A 2 -12.64 11.74 -1.48
C ILE A 2 -12.47 10.46 -2.29
N PRO A 3 -11.48 10.36 -3.21
CA PRO A 3 -11.32 9.17 -4.05
C PRO A 3 -10.93 7.94 -3.23
N TRP A 4 -11.39 6.78 -3.66
CA TRP A 4 -10.93 5.49 -3.17
C TRP A 4 -9.57 5.16 -3.76
N THR A 5 -8.61 4.87 -2.89
CA THR A 5 -7.26 4.43 -3.25
C THR A 5 -6.97 3.08 -2.61
N ALA A 6 -5.99 2.34 -3.12
CA ALA A 6 -5.54 1.08 -2.52
C ALA A 6 -5.24 1.24 -1.02
N SER A 7 -4.44 2.23 -0.65
CA SER A 7 -4.13 2.51 0.75
C SER A 7 -5.36 2.84 1.60
N ARG A 8 -6.35 3.52 1.02
CA ARG A 8 -7.59 3.86 1.74
C ARG A 8 -8.42 2.61 2.01
N ILE A 9 -8.51 1.71 1.03
CA ILE A 9 -9.21 0.42 1.15
C ILE A 9 -8.51 -0.46 2.18
N ASP A 10 -7.19 -0.58 2.10
CA ASP A 10 -6.39 -1.35 3.05
C ASP A 10 -6.55 -0.87 4.49
N ILE A 11 -6.50 0.45 4.69
CA ILE A 11 -6.67 1.04 6.02
C ILE A 11 -8.06 0.75 6.57
N ALA A 12 -9.10 0.83 5.75
CA ALA A 12 -10.47 0.52 6.17
C ALA A 12 -10.64 -0.95 6.53
N ASN A 13 -10.06 -1.86 5.74
CA ASN A 13 -10.05 -3.29 6.02
C ASN A 13 -9.22 -3.64 7.24
N TYR A 14 -8.14 -2.92 7.45
CA TYR A 14 -7.25 -3.16 8.59
C TYR A 14 -7.86 -2.70 9.90
N CYS A 15 -8.50 -1.51 9.93
CA CYS A 15 -9.15 -0.97 11.12
C CYS A 15 -10.08 0.19 10.76
N ARG A 16 -11.38 0.04 10.99
CA ARG A 16 -12.39 1.07 10.69
C ARG A 16 -12.15 2.37 11.48
N MET A 17 -11.68 2.27 12.73
CA MET A 17 -11.32 3.45 13.52
C MET A 17 -10.14 4.21 12.90
N ARG A 18 -9.10 3.50 12.45
CA ARG A 18 -7.95 4.12 11.77
C ARG A 18 -8.38 4.82 10.47
N TYR A 19 -9.26 4.19 9.70
CA TYR A 19 -9.86 4.79 8.51
C TYR A 19 -10.60 6.08 8.85
N TYR A 20 -11.47 6.04 9.85
CA TYR A 20 -12.28 7.17 10.27
C TYR A 20 -11.40 8.36 10.72
N LEU A 21 -10.47 8.11 11.62
CA LEU A 21 -9.54 9.13 12.10
C LEU A 21 -8.78 9.78 10.94
N ARG A 22 -8.27 8.98 10.02
CA ARG A 22 -7.43 9.48 8.93
C ARG A 22 -8.20 10.23 7.85
N TYR A 23 -9.35 9.71 7.42
CA TYR A 23 -10.04 10.21 6.23
C TYR A 23 -11.28 11.04 6.55
N ILE A 24 -11.89 10.87 7.69
CA ILE A 24 -13.09 11.63 8.10
C ILE A 24 -12.69 12.75 9.06
N GLU A 25 -11.98 12.44 10.14
CA GLU A 25 -11.51 13.46 11.10
C GLU A 25 -10.23 14.17 10.66
N LYS A 26 -9.51 13.60 9.67
CA LYS A 26 -8.28 14.15 9.11
C LYS A 26 -7.16 14.30 10.15
N GLU A 27 -7.10 13.38 11.09
CA GLU A 27 -5.99 13.29 12.03
C GLU A 27 -4.68 13.02 11.29
N ALA A 28 -3.64 13.74 11.69
CA ALA A 28 -2.32 13.60 11.09
C ALA A 28 -1.66 12.27 11.54
N PRO A 29 -1.33 11.36 10.61
CA PRO A 29 -0.65 10.13 10.98
C PRO A 29 0.79 10.39 11.38
N LEU A 30 1.32 9.58 12.29
CA LEU A 30 2.75 9.55 12.59
C LEU A 30 3.53 9.07 11.35
N LYS A 31 4.69 9.68 11.12
CA LYS A 31 5.60 9.28 10.06
C LYS A 31 6.45 8.10 10.50
N LEU A 32 5.96 6.88 10.35
CA LEU A 32 6.71 5.68 10.75
C LEU A 32 7.89 5.41 9.80
N SER A 33 9.00 4.94 10.36
CA SER A 33 10.23 4.57 9.65
C SER A 33 10.00 3.58 8.52
N ALA A 34 9.18 2.55 8.76
CA ALA A 34 8.84 1.53 7.76
C ALA A 34 8.14 2.10 6.51
N TYR A 35 7.22 3.06 6.68
CA TYR A 35 6.56 3.71 5.55
C TYR A 35 7.52 4.60 4.77
N THR A 36 8.39 5.32 5.47
CA THR A 36 9.41 6.16 4.85
C THR A 36 10.39 5.33 4.02
N LYS A 37 10.81 4.15 4.54
CA LYS A 37 11.63 3.19 3.79
C LYS A 37 10.94 2.71 2.51
N GLY A 38 9.66 2.34 2.60
CA GLY A 38 8.87 1.89 1.44
C GLY A 38 8.78 2.96 0.36
N THR A 39 8.40 4.19 0.73
CA THR A 39 8.33 5.32 -0.20
C THR A 39 9.68 5.57 -0.90
N LEU A 40 10.77 5.59 -0.14
CA LEU A 40 12.09 5.80 -0.71
C LEU A 40 12.49 4.69 -1.70
N LEU A 41 12.11 3.44 -1.44
CA LEU A 41 12.39 2.34 -2.38
C LEU A 41 11.64 2.52 -3.70
N HIS A 42 10.36 2.90 -3.66
CA HIS A 42 9.59 3.21 -4.87
C HIS A 42 10.24 4.37 -5.64
N ASP A 43 10.59 5.47 -4.97
CA ASP A 43 11.29 6.61 -5.59
C ASP A 43 12.63 6.20 -6.23
N LEU A 44 13.34 5.27 -5.61
CA LEU A 44 14.62 4.77 -6.14
C LEU A 44 14.41 3.96 -7.43
N ILE A 45 13.41 3.09 -7.47
CA ILE A 45 13.08 2.27 -8.63
C ILE A 45 12.55 3.15 -9.78
N GLU A 46 11.63 4.06 -9.49
CA GLU A 46 11.13 5.03 -10.46
C GLU A 46 12.28 5.82 -11.08
N ASN A 47 13.13 6.40 -10.24
CA ASN A 47 14.29 7.15 -10.69
C ASN A 47 15.30 6.31 -11.48
N PHE A 48 15.41 5.02 -11.20
CA PHE A 48 16.26 4.11 -11.97
C PHE A 48 15.79 4.05 -13.42
N TRP A 49 14.50 3.84 -13.65
CA TRP A 49 13.90 3.72 -14.98
C TRP A 49 13.80 5.06 -15.72
N MET A 50 13.41 6.14 -15.03
CA MET A 50 13.30 7.47 -15.66
C MET A 50 14.62 7.98 -16.23
N LYS A 51 15.75 7.56 -15.66
CA LYS A 51 17.07 8.03 -16.07
C LYS A 51 17.76 7.13 -17.10
N LEU A 52 17.19 5.97 -17.40
CA LEU A 52 17.64 5.17 -18.53
C LEU A 52 17.29 5.79 -19.90
N GLY A 53 16.48 6.86 -19.91
CA GLY A 53 16.13 7.58 -21.15
C GLY A 53 15.44 6.71 -22.21
N THR A 54 14.95 7.34 -23.27
CA THR A 54 14.67 6.60 -24.52
C THR A 54 16.01 6.29 -25.21
N GLU A 55 16.07 5.23 -26.04
CA GLU A 55 17.29 4.88 -26.80
C GLU A 55 17.83 6.07 -27.59
N GLU A 56 16.96 6.96 -28.09
CA GLU A 56 17.35 8.18 -28.80
C GLU A 56 17.98 9.23 -27.87
N GLU A 57 17.50 9.37 -26.64
CA GLU A 57 18.08 10.28 -25.63
C GLU A 57 19.40 9.72 -25.09
N VAL A 58 19.52 8.41 -24.99
CA VAL A 58 20.77 7.69 -24.66
C VAL A 58 21.80 7.84 -25.74
N ALA A 59 21.40 7.79 -27.02
CA ALA A 59 22.29 7.95 -28.16
C ALA A 59 22.76 9.41 -28.38
N LYS A 60 21.90 10.37 -28.06
CA LYS A 60 22.20 11.84 -28.25
C LYS A 60 22.97 12.47 -27.11
N LYS A 61 22.92 11.96 -25.92
CA LYS A 61 23.73 12.39 -24.78
C LYS A 61 24.60 11.19 -24.41
N SER A 62 25.92 11.38 -24.31
CA SER A 62 26.82 10.40 -23.70
C SER A 62 26.36 10.12 -22.25
N SER A 63 25.18 9.58 -22.12
CA SER A 63 24.50 9.32 -20.86
C SER A 63 25.18 8.11 -20.27
N LYS A 64 26.13 8.37 -19.40
CA LYS A 64 26.57 7.41 -18.41
C LYS A 64 25.30 6.85 -17.78
N LYS A 65 25.13 5.51 -17.81
CA LYS A 65 24.15 4.84 -16.95
C LYS A 65 24.23 5.54 -15.61
N LYS A 66 23.12 5.96 -15.05
CA LYS A 66 23.14 6.75 -13.80
C LYS A 66 23.93 6.05 -12.70
N TYR A 67 23.91 4.73 -12.72
CA TYR A 67 24.67 3.88 -11.82
C TYR A 67 25.50 2.91 -12.66
N SER A 68 26.80 2.93 -12.49
CA SER A 68 27.70 2.04 -13.23
C SER A 68 27.71 0.62 -12.67
N ASN A 69 27.31 0.45 -11.42
CA ASN A 69 27.25 -0.83 -10.72
C ASN A 69 26.29 -0.80 -9.53
N ALA A 70 26.11 -1.97 -8.89
CA ALA A 70 25.21 -2.14 -7.75
C ALA A 70 25.66 -1.32 -6.52
N GLU A 71 26.96 -1.20 -6.29
CA GLU A 71 27.51 -0.46 -5.16
C GLU A 71 27.22 1.05 -5.28
N GLU A 72 27.30 1.58 -6.48
CA GLU A 72 26.96 2.98 -6.74
C GLU A 72 25.47 3.24 -6.51
N PHE A 73 24.59 2.36 -6.97
CA PHE A 73 23.15 2.42 -6.70
C PHE A 73 22.86 2.33 -5.20
N ALA A 74 23.50 1.40 -4.50
CA ALA A 74 23.39 1.22 -3.06
C ALA A 74 23.92 2.43 -2.26
N LYS A 75 25.03 3.02 -2.68
CA LYS A 75 25.55 4.25 -2.08
C LYS A 75 24.60 5.42 -2.25
N TYR A 76 23.98 5.53 -3.40
CA TYR A 76 22.96 6.56 -3.65
C TYR A 76 21.73 6.39 -2.76
N SER A 77 21.21 5.17 -2.63
CA SER A 77 20.06 4.87 -1.78
C SER A 77 20.30 5.26 -0.33
N ARG A 78 21.49 4.93 0.20
CA ARG A 78 21.90 5.31 1.55
C ARG A 78 22.02 6.84 1.71
N GLY A 79 22.53 7.52 0.70
CA GLY A 79 22.61 8.99 0.68
C GLY A 79 21.24 9.65 0.74
N LEU A 80 20.28 9.15 -0.03
CA LEU A 80 18.89 9.62 0.00
C LEU A 80 18.25 9.39 1.36
N TRP A 81 18.41 8.20 1.93
CA TRP A 81 17.91 7.86 3.26
C TRP A 81 18.43 8.83 4.32
N MET A 82 19.75 9.05 4.36
CA MET A 82 20.35 9.97 5.32
C MET A 82 19.86 11.42 5.14
N ARG A 83 19.66 11.86 3.91
CA ARG A 83 19.08 13.18 3.63
C ARG A 83 17.66 13.30 4.20
N ASP A 84 16.83 12.28 3.99
CA ASP A 84 15.44 12.27 4.46
C ASP A 84 15.35 12.19 5.99
N VAL A 85 16.26 11.45 6.62
CA VAL A 85 16.41 11.40 8.08
C VAL A 85 16.78 12.76 8.65
N ILE A 86 17.80 13.42 8.07
CA ILE A 86 18.24 14.75 8.51
C ILE A 86 17.11 15.78 8.33
N ALA A 87 16.45 15.79 7.18
CA ALA A 87 15.32 16.67 6.92
C ALA A 87 14.16 16.43 7.90
N SER A 88 13.94 15.17 8.25
CA SER A 88 12.89 14.78 9.19
C SER A 88 13.13 15.28 10.62
N ARG A 89 14.38 15.36 11.08
CA ARG A 89 14.73 15.84 12.44
C ARG A 89 14.24 17.27 12.69
N ASN A 90 14.16 18.08 11.64
CA ASN A 90 13.70 19.46 11.69
C ASN A 90 12.22 19.63 11.29
N SER A 91 11.52 18.52 11.05
CA SER A 91 10.12 18.53 10.65
C SER A 91 9.18 18.60 11.86
N PRO A 92 8.02 19.25 11.75
CA PRO A 92 6.97 19.17 12.79
C PRO A 92 6.41 17.75 12.96
N ASN A 93 6.60 16.89 12.00
CA ASN A 93 6.25 15.46 12.06
C ASN A 93 7.48 14.60 11.73
N PRO A 94 8.41 14.41 12.67
CA PRO A 94 9.63 13.65 12.45
C PRO A 94 9.35 12.16 12.31
N ILE A 95 10.30 11.45 11.67
CA ILE A 95 10.24 9.98 11.59
C ILE A 95 10.21 9.40 13.01
N GLN A 96 9.24 8.52 13.24
CA GLN A 96 9.14 7.76 14.48
C GLN A 96 9.91 6.45 14.34
N TRP A 97 10.83 6.25 15.26
CA TRP A 97 11.67 5.05 15.32
C TRP A 97 11.03 4.02 16.25
N SER A 98 11.06 2.75 15.87
CA SER A 98 10.49 1.67 16.67
C SER A 98 11.47 1.17 17.74
N TYR A 99 12.77 1.36 17.51
CA TYR A 99 13.85 0.95 18.43
C TYR A 99 15.13 1.74 18.16
N ASP A 100 16.06 1.65 19.09
CA ASP A 100 17.37 2.32 18.99
C ASP A 100 18.16 1.82 17.77
N ASN A 101 18.88 2.72 17.12
CA ASN A 101 19.65 2.46 15.91
C ASN A 101 18.87 2.02 14.67
N GLU A 102 17.53 2.07 14.67
CA GLU A 102 16.70 1.71 13.51
C GLU A 102 17.08 2.53 12.28
N GLU A 103 17.42 3.80 12.45
CA GLU A 103 17.90 4.69 11.39
C GLU A 103 19.08 4.07 10.60
N TRP A 104 20.07 3.57 11.32
CA TRP A 104 21.26 2.96 10.73
C TRP A 104 20.93 1.59 10.10
N ILE A 105 20.09 0.80 10.77
CA ILE A 105 19.68 -0.52 10.29
C ILE A 105 18.93 -0.39 8.96
N ILE A 106 17.95 0.51 8.87
CA ILE A 106 17.22 0.75 7.62
C ILE A 106 18.14 1.25 6.50
N GLY A 107 19.12 2.10 6.82
CA GLY A 107 20.10 2.56 5.83
C GLY A 107 20.94 1.42 5.24
N ASN A 108 21.28 0.40 6.04
CA ASN A 108 21.97 -0.80 5.55
C ASN A 108 21.02 -1.75 4.82
N GLU A 109 19.79 -1.92 5.29
CA GLU A 109 18.76 -2.69 4.57
C GLU A 109 18.53 -2.14 3.17
N LEU A 110 18.36 -0.83 3.02
CA LEU A 110 18.20 -0.19 1.72
C LEU A 110 19.40 -0.40 0.80
N LYS A 111 20.62 -0.34 1.36
CA LYS A 111 21.83 -0.67 0.63
C LYS A 111 21.79 -2.10 0.08
N ASP A 112 21.49 -3.06 0.93
CA ASP A 112 21.48 -4.48 0.57
C ASP A 112 20.35 -4.81 -0.42
N ILE A 113 19.19 -4.17 -0.25
CA ILE A 113 18.07 -4.22 -1.19
C ILE A 113 18.52 -3.71 -2.57
N CYS A 114 19.18 -2.57 -2.63
CA CYS A 114 19.63 -2.00 -3.90
C CYS A 114 20.70 -2.84 -4.59
N ILE A 115 21.62 -3.43 -3.83
CA ILE A 115 22.63 -4.37 -4.38
C ILE A 115 21.92 -5.56 -5.04
N SER A 116 20.95 -6.14 -4.36
CA SER A 116 20.22 -7.32 -4.85
C SER A 116 19.26 -6.97 -6.01
N LEU A 117 18.67 -5.78 -5.99
CA LEU A 117 17.72 -5.32 -7.00
C LEU A 117 18.41 -4.90 -8.32
N TYR A 118 19.62 -4.36 -8.23
CA TYR A 118 20.33 -3.80 -9.38
C TYR A 118 20.47 -4.78 -10.56
N PRO A 119 20.96 -6.04 -10.40
CA PRO A 119 21.05 -6.97 -11.52
C PRO A 119 19.70 -7.25 -12.17
N ILE A 120 18.64 -7.36 -11.38
CA ILE A 120 17.28 -7.56 -11.90
C ILE A 120 16.84 -6.36 -12.75
N LEU A 121 17.08 -5.14 -12.26
CA LEU A 121 16.69 -3.93 -12.98
C LEU A 121 17.47 -3.73 -14.29
N ILE A 122 18.72 -4.18 -14.38
CA ILE A 122 19.52 -4.05 -15.62
C ILE A 122 19.29 -5.16 -16.62
N GLU A 123 18.90 -6.36 -16.16
CA GLU A 123 18.62 -7.52 -17.02
C GLU A 123 17.22 -7.48 -17.63
N GLU A 124 16.33 -6.71 -17.02
CA GLU A 124 14.95 -6.58 -17.49
C GLU A 124 14.78 -5.43 -18.47
N ASP A 125 13.83 -5.61 -19.38
CA ASP A 125 13.40 -4.54 -20.25
C ASP A 125 12.78 -3.38 -19.45
N LYS A 126 13.00 -2.17 -19.93
CA LYS A 126 12.39 -0.97 -19.36
C LYS A 126 10.86 -1.12 -19.34
N PRO A 127 10.19 -0.72 -18.24
CA PRO A 127 8.72 -0.69 -18.21
C PRO A 127 8.16 0.12 -19.38
N ILE A 128 7.06 -0.35 -19.95
CA ILE A 128 6.31 0.40 -20.97
C ILE A 128 5.66 1.64 -20.34
N LEU A 129 5.14 1.46 -19.11
CA LEU A 129 4.61 2.52 -18.27
C LEU A 129 5.20 2.38 -16.88
N SER A 130 5.66 3.49 -16.29
CA SER A 130 6.16 3.55 -14.92
C SER A 130 5.44 4.66 -14.17
N GLU A 131 5.07 4.40 -12.91
CA GLU A 131 4.38 5.33 -12.02
C GLU A 131 3.15 5.99 -12.67
N ILE A 132 2.40 5.22 -13.45
CA ILE A 132 1.26 5.73 -14.21
C ILE A 132 0.04 5.96 -13.33
N GLY A 133 -0.41 7.20 -13.24
CA GLY A 133 -1.58 7.58 -12.48
C GLY A 133 -2.89 7.30 -13.22
N PHE A 134 -3.88 6.78 -12.51
CA PHE A 134 -5.26 6.65 -12.99
C PHE A 134 -6.25 7.40 -12.09
N ASP A 135 -7.35 7.84 -12.68
CA ASP A 135 -8.45 8.51 -11.97
C ASP A 135 -9.73 8.28 -12.79
N PHE A 136 -10.69 7.55 -12.23
CA PHE A 136 -11.92 7.20 -12.92
C PHE A 136 -13.12 7.15 -11.97
N LEU A 137 -14.33 7.14 -12.53
CA LEU A 137 -15.59 7.10 -11.80
C LEU A 137 -16.39 5.85 -12.22
N ILE A 138 -16.81 5.04 -11.25
CA ILE A 138 -17.69 3.89 -11.45
C ILE A 138 -18.75 3.90 -10.35
N GLU A 139 -20.02 3.74 -10.73
CA GLU A 139 -21.18 3.70 -9.81
C GLU A 139 -21.18 4.85 -8.79
N GLY A 140 -20.83 6.05 -9.25
CA GLY A 140 -20.74 7.24 -8.40
C GLY A 140 -19.54 7.26 -7.47
N LYS A 141 -18.67 6.24 -7.47
CA LYS A 141 -17.45 6.18 -6.67
C LYS A 141 -16.24 6.58 -7.51
N ARG A 142 -15.45 7.52 -6.99
CA ARG A 142 -14.21 7.94 -7.63
C ARG A 142 -13.06 7.10 -7.13
N PHE A 143 -12.30 6.54 -8.07
CA PHE A 143 -11.10 5.75 -7.81
C PHE A 143 -9.87 6.48 -8.33
N ARG A 144 -8.80 6.44 -7.54
CA ARG A 144 -7.51 7.02 -7.91
C ARG A 144 -6.38 6.13 -7.42
N GLY A 145 -5.33 6.04 -8.21
CA GLY A 145 -4.13 5.32 -7.83
C GLY A 145 -2.98 5.60 -8.77
N ARG A 146 -1.89 4.91 -8.53
CA ARG A 146 -0.69 4.93 -9.34
C ARG A 146 -0.17 3.51 -9.41
N ILE A 147 0.08 3.02 -10.62
CA ILE A 147 0.65 1.71 -10.88
C ILE A 147 2.15 1.88 -11.00
N ASP A 148 2.93 1.12 -10.24
CA ASP A 148 4.38 1.26 -10.19
C ASP A 148 5.01 0.97 -11.55
N ASP A 149 4.61 -0.13 -12.20
CA ASP A 149 5.26 -0.65 -13.38
C ASP A 149 4.28 -1.48 -14.23
N VAL A 150 4.28 -1.27 -15.54
CA VAL A 150 3.52 -2.06 -16.51
C VAL A 150 4.45 -2.52 -17.64
N ARG A 151 4.45 -3.81 -17.94
CA ARG A 151 5.30 -4.46 -18.93
C ARG A 151 4.51 -5.38 -19.84
N ILE A 152 5.15 -5.82 -20.95
CA ILE A 152 4.68 -6.96 -21.72
C ILE A 152 5.69 -8.10 -21.54
N ARG A 153 5.21 -9.26 -21.12
CA ARG A 153 6.01 -10.43 -20.85
C ARG A 153 5.34 -11.68 -21.42
N GLY A 154 6.01 -12.38 -22.30
CA GLY A 154 5.41 -13.53 -23.00
C GLY A 154 4.10 -13.21 -23.74
N GLY A 155 3.97 -12.00 -24.30
CA GLY A 155 2.75 -11.55 -24.97
C GLY A 155 1.61 -11.13 -24.05
N LYS A 156 1.81 -11.13 -22.73
CA LYS A 156 0.84 -10.70 -21.74
C LYS A 156 1.24 -9.37 -21.09
N ILE A 157 0.26 -8.57 -20.75
CA ILE A 157 0.48 -7.36 -19.95
C ILE A 157 0.65 -7.77 -18.50
N VAL A 158 1.69 -7.26 -17.87
CA VAL A 158 2.05 -7.52 -16.47
C VAL A 158 2.03 -6.21 -15.72
N ILE A 159 1.20 -6.15 -14.67
CA ILE A 159 1.23 -5.09 -13.68
C ILE A 159 2.18 -5.56 -12.57
N ARG A 160 3.16 -4.73 -12.25
CA ARG A 160 4.13 -5.03 -11.20
C ARG A 160 4.00 -4.04 -10.07
N ASP A 161 4.04 -4.55 -8.85
CA ASP A 161 4.01 -3.77 -7.62
C ASP A 161 5.19 -4.18 -6.73
N TYR A 162 5.96 -3.20 -6.27
CA TYR A 162 7.17 -3.43 -5.49
C TYR A 162 6.87 -3.34 -3.99
N LYS A 163 7.23 -4.38 -3.25
CA LYS A 163 7.04 -4.44 -1.79
C LYS A 163 8.37 -4.57 -1.08
N SER A 164 8.58 -3.78 -0.04
CA SER A 164 9.78 -3.77 0.80
C SER A 164 9.56 -4.46 2.15
N GLY A 165 8.63 -5.41 2.21
CA GLY A 165 8.27 -6.10 3.44
C GLY A 165 8.72 -7.56 3.47
N ARG A 166 8.40 -8.25 4.57
CA ARG A 166 8.60 -9.69 4.66
C ARG A 166 7.67 -10.41 3.69
N PRO A 167 8.15 -11.47 3.00
CA PRO A 167 7.34 -12.27 2.09
C PRO A 167 6.40 -13.20 2.86
N TRP A 168 5.41 -12.64 3.53
CA TRP A 168 4.38 -13.43 4.23
C TRP A 168 2.99 -13.28 3.63
N LEU A 169 2.97 -12.82 2.40
CA LEU A 169 1.76 -12.88 1.61
C LEU A 169 1.61 -14.33 1.12
N GLY A 170 0.85 -15.12 1.85
CA GLY A 170 0.39 -16.39 1.31
C GLY A 170 -0.39 -16.15 0.01
N GLU A 171 -0.41 -17.15 -0.87
CA GLU A 171 -1.13 -17.13 -2.14
C GLU A 171 -2.57 -16.62 -2.01
N MET A 172 -3.26 -17.01 -0.93
CA MET A 172 -4.62 -16.56 -0.64
C MET A 172 -4.73 -15.04 -0.46
N LYS A 173 -3.72 -14.41 0.15
CA LYS A 173 -3.71 -12.94 0.30
C LYS A 173 -3.46 -12.24 -1.03
N LEU A 174 -2.53 -12.77 -1.82
CA LEU A 174 -2.23 -12.25 -3.14
C LEU A 174 -3.46 -12.30 -4.06
N ASN A 175 -4.17 -13.44 -4.06
CA ASN A 175 -5.36 -13.63 -4.88
C ASN A 175 -6.53 -12.71 -4.50
N ASN A 176 -6.57 -12.23 -3.26
CA ASN A 176 -7.64 -11.37 -2.75
C ASN A 176 -7.19 -9.93 -2.45
N ASP A 177 -6.00 -9.52 -2.87
CA ASP A 177 -5.49 -8.18 -2.60
C ASP A 177 -6.30 -7.12 -3.37
N PRO A 178 -6.99 -6.20 -2.68
CA PRO A 178 -7.80 -5.18 -3.33
C PRO A 178 -6.97 -4.17 -4.13
N GLN A 179 -5.69 -3.98 -3.80
CA GLN A 179 -4.79 -3.10 -4.52
C GLN A 179 -4.61 -3.55 -5.96
N LEU A 180 -4.36 -4.84 -6.18
CA LEU A 180 -4.16 -5.39 -7.51
C LEU A 180 -5.45 -5.36 -8.35
N THR A 181 -6.59 -5.60 -7.71
CA THR A 181 -7.88 -5.44 -8.37
C THR A 181 -8.08 -4.00 -8.85
N LEU A 182 -7.77 -3.03 -7.98
CA LEU A 182 -7.85 -1.62 -8.32
C LEU A 182 -6.88 -1.23 -9.43
N TYR A 183 -5.65 -1.76 -9.43
CA TYR A 183 -4.65 -1.50 -10.46
C TYR A 183 -5.05 -2.08 -11.81
N ASN A 184 -5.61 -3.28 -11.83
CA ASN A 184 -6.11 -3.90 -13.07
C ASN A 184 -7.19 -3.01 -13.72
N ILE A 185 -8.21 -2.59 -12.96
CA ILE A 185 -9.25 -1.70 -13.48
C ILE A 185 -8.69 -0.33 -13.84
N GLY A 186 -7.77 0.18 -13.04
CA GLY A 186 -7.07 1.43 -13.32
C GLY A 186 -6.37 1.37 -14.68
N LEU A 187 -5.68 0.28 -14.98
CA LEU A 187 -5.03 0.08 -16.27
C LEU A 187 -6.06 -0.06 -17.40
N CYS A 188 -7.15 -0.80 -17.19
CA CYS A 188 -8.25 -0.86 -18.16
C CYS A 188 -8.80 0.53 -18.46
N SER A 189 -9.03 1.35 -17.44
CA SER A 189 -9.48 2.74 -17.61
C SER A 189 -8.46 3.58 -18.42
N LEU A 190 -7.17 3.39 -18.19
CA LEU A 190 -6.12 4.08 -18.93
C LEU A 190 -6.06 3.66 -20.41
N CYS A 191 -6.39 2.40 -20.73
CA CYS A 191 -6.47 1.91 -22.10
C CYS A 191 -7.60 2.57 -22.92
N SER A 192 -8.48 3.34 -22.30
CA SER A 192 -9.39 4.23 -23.03
C SER A 192 -8.66 5.34 -23.80
N ARG A 193 -7.42 5.64 -23.46
CA ARG A 193 -6.56 6.60 -24.15
C ARG A 193 -5.82 5.90 -25.28
N ASP A 194 -5.89 6.47 -26.50
CA ASP A 194 -5.23 5.92 -27.71
C ASP A 194 -3.77 5.61 -27.48
N GLU A 195 -3.04 6.57 -26.95
CA GLU A 195 -1.60 6.47 -26.69
C GLU A 195 -1.25 5.27 -25.77
N ILE A 196 -2.03 5.03 -24.73
CA ILE A 196 -1.78 3.93 -23.78
C ILE A 196 -2.14 2.59 -24.43
N ALA A 197 -3.29 2.52 -25.10
CA ALA A 197 -3.73 1.31 -25.78
C ALA A 197 -2.73 0.90 -26.87
N GLU A 198 -2.19 1.84 -27.63
CA GLU A 198 -1.18 1.60 -28.65
C GLU A 198 0.12 1.07 -28.04
N LYS A 199 0.65 1.70 -27.01
CA LYS A 199 1.87 1.24 -26.32
C LYS A 199 1.74 -0.16 -25.74
N LEU A 200 0.54 -0.56 -25.34
CA LEU A 200 0.26 -1.88 -24.77
C LEU A 200 -0.22 -2.91 -25.82
N GLY A 201 -0.28 -2.53 -27.11
CA GLY A 201 -0.79 -3.40 -28.16
C GLY A 201 -2.28 -3.77 -28.02
N MET A 202 -3.07 -2.89 -27.37
CA MET A 202 -4.47 -3.13 -27.02
C MET A 202 -5.46 -2.33 -27.88
N THR A 203 -5.03 -1.79 -29.01
CA THR A 203 -5.85 -0.89 -29.83
C THR A 203 -7.18 -1.54 -30.29
N GLU A 204 -7.17 -2.80 -30.68
CA GLU A 204 -8.38 -3.52 -31.08
C GLU A 204 -9.24 -3.92 -29.87
N LYS A 205 -8.62 -4.37 -28.79
CA LYS A 205 -9.31 -4.73 -27.55
C LYS A 205 -9.92 -3.51 -26.84
N ARG A 206 -9.40 -2.32 -27.09
CA ARG A 206 -9.91 -1.07 -26.54
C ARG A 206 -11.40 -0.83 -26.81
N LYS A 207 -11.90 -1.24 -27.96
CA LYS A 207 -13.32 -1.09 -28.32
C LYS A 207 -14.24 -1.81 -27.34
N GLU A 208 -13.75 -2.87 -26.72
CA GLU A 208 -14.45 -3.65 -25.71
C GLU A 208 -14.53 -2.92 -24.36
N PHE A 209 -13.56 -2.03 -24.08
CA PHE A 209 -13.57 -1.21 -22.86
C PHE A 209 -14.41 0.07 -22.99
N MET A 210 -14.56 0.58 -24.21
CA MET A 210 -15.29 1.80 -24.46
C MET A 210 -16.80 1.57 -24.22
N GLY A 211 -17.25 1.90 -23.02
CA GLY A 211 -18.64 1.76 -22.58
C GLY A 211 -18.84 0.82 -21.39
N ASN A 212 -17.82 0.05 -21.01
CA ASN A 212 -17.90 -0.76 -19.81
C ASN A 212 -16.59 -0.68 -19.00
N PRO A 213 -16.40 0.37 -18.18
CA PRO A 213 -15.19 0.55 -17.36
C PRO A 213 -15.02 -0.51 -16.27
N VAL A 214 -15.99 -1.40 -16.12
CA VAL A 214 -15.99 -2.51 -15.13
C VAL A 214 -15.33 -3.77 -15.68
N TYR A 215 -14.85 -3.76 -16.92
CA TYR A 215 -14.27 -4.94 -17.53
C TYR A 215 -12.85 -5.17 -17.04
N ILE A 216 -12.63 -6.30 -16.35
CA ILE A 216 -11.28 -6.77 -15.99
C ILE A 216 -10.80 -7.72 -17.06
N TYR A 217 -9.60 -7.45 -17.59
CA TYR A 217 -8.95 -8.34 -18.55
C TYR A 217 -8.22 -9.45 -17.83
N PRO A 218 -8.58 -10.73 -18.06
CA PRO A 218 -7.93 -11.87 -17.40
C PRO A 218 -6.50 -12.11 -17.89
N ASP A 219 -6.08 -11.42 -18.96
CA ASP A 219 -4.71 -11.51 -19.47
C ASP A 219 -3.72 -10.60 -18.73
N PHE A 220 -4.18 -9.73 -17.83
CA PHE A 220 -3.30 -8.96 -16.97
C PHE A 220 -2.80 -9.84 -15.84
N ILE A 221 -1.49 -9.97 -15.76
CA ILE A 221 -0.81 -10.71 -14.70
C ILE A 221 -0.15 -9.71 -13.77
N GLU A 222 -0.51 -9.76 -12.49
CA GLU A 222 0.10 -8.96 -11.47
C GLU A 222 1.31 -9.68 -10.89
N GLU A 223 2.46 -9.02 -10.88
CA GLU A 223 3.68 -9.52 -10.27
C GLU A 223 4.01 -8.72 -9.01
N PHE A 224 4.41 -9.42 -7.96
CA PHE A 224 4.89 -8.84 -6.72
C PHE A 224 6.38 -9.03 -6.58
N PHE A 225 7.10 -7.94 -6.45
CA PHE A 225 8.47 -7.95 -5.96
C PHE A 225 8.47 -7.77 -4.46
N MET A 226 8.83 -8.84 -3.76
CA MET A 226 9.04 -8.77 -2.33
C MET A 226 10.54 -8.78 -2.05
N VAL A 227 10.97 -7.80 -1.27
CA VAL A 227 12.33 -7.71 -0.78
C VAL A 227 12.32 -8.10 0.69
N GLU A 228 12.98 -9.19 1.05
CA GLU A 228 13.19 -9.52 2.46
C GLU A 228 14.05 -8.45 3.11
N ALA A 229 13.57 -7.87 4.22
CA ALA A 229 14.35 -6.96 5.01
C ALA A 229 15.48 -7.74 5.72
N PRO A 230 16.76 -7.41 5.46
CA PRO A 230 17.91 -8.20 5.95
C PRO A 230 18.02 -8.22 7.48
N ALA A 231 17.53 -7.18 8.16
CA ALA A 231 17.68 -7.04 9.62
C ALA A 231 17.10 -8.19 10.44
N PHE A 232 16.21 -8.98 9.87
CA PHE A 232 15.57 -10.08 10.59
C PHE A 232 16.12 -11.46 10.23
N ASN A 233 17.10 -11.54 9.33
CA ASN A 233 17.66 -12.80 8.88
C ASN A 233 19.18 -12.73 8.71
N LEU A 234 19.89 -12.44 9.79
CA LEU A 234 21.37 -12.43 9.84
C LEU A 234 22.05 -13.74 9.40
N LYS A 235 21.29 -14.79 9.07
CA LYS A 235 21.78 -16.12 8.72
C LYS A 235 21.42 -16.62 7.32
N LYS A 236 20.66 -15.86 6.52
CA LYS A 236 20.30 -16.30 5.17
C LYS A 236 20.84 -15.31 4.15
N ASN A 237 21.52 -15.84 3.14
CA ASN A 237 21.89 -15.09 1.94
C ASN A 237 20.68 -14.35 1.42
N HIS A 238 20.81 -13.04 1.27
CA HIS A 238 19.76 -12.16 0.78
C HIS A 238 19.37 -12.62 -0.61
N SER A 239 18.19 -13.18 -0.73
CA SER A 239 17.60 -13.43 -2.02
C SER A 239 16.38 -12.54 -2.15
N LEU A 240 16.40 -11.66 -3.11
CA LEU A 240 15.22 -11.07 -3.73
C LEU A 240 14.40 -12.22 -4.22
N ASN A 241 13.29 -12.55 -3.61
CA ASN A 241 12.83 -13.79 -4.12
C ASN A 241 11.45 -14.24 -3.89
N VAL A 242 10.49 -13.43 -4.12
CA VAL A 242 9.30 -14.11 -4.60
C VAL A 242 8.59 -13.21 -5.60
N VAL A 243 8.79 -13.46 -6.86
CA VAL A 243 7.83 -13.02 -7.86
C VAL A 243 6.63 -13.94 -7.70
N ASN A 244 5.59 -13.46 -7.07
CA ASN A 244 4.30 -14.14 -7.04
C ASN A 244 3.44 -13.50 -8.10
N SER A 245 2.78 -14.31 -8.92
CA SER A 245 1.85 -13.84 -9.94
C SER A 245 0.42 -14.28 -9.62
N THR A 246 -0.53 -13.47 -10.00
CA THR A 246 -1.96 -13.75 -9.89
C THR A 246 -2.69 -13.09 -11.04
N THR A 247 -3.95 -13.46 -11.25
CA THR A 247 -4.82 -12.83 -12.24
C THR A 247 -6.08 -12.32 -11.56
N ARG A 248 -6.79 -11.40 -12.23
CA ARG A 248 -8.08 -10.87 -11.74
C ARG A 248 -9.21 -11.27 -12.67
N LYS A 249 -10.40 -11.38 -12.07
CA LYS A 249 -11.67 -11.60 -12.76
C LYS A 249 -12.66 -10.51 -12.33
N ASN A 250 -13.74 -10.37 -13.09
CA ASN A 250 -14.77 -9.37 -12.77
C ASN A 250 -15.37 -9.56 -11.37
N GLU A 251 -15.45 -10.79 -10.86
CA GLU A 251 -15.94 -11.09 -9.52
C GLU A 251 -15.14 -10.35 -8.45
N HIS A 252 -13.82 -10.28 -8.57
CA HIS A 252 -12.96 -9.56 -7.62
C HIS A 252 -13.29 -8.06 -7.57
N PHE A 253 -13.69 -7.50 -8.70
CA PHE A 253 -14.10 -6.09 -8.73
C PHE A 253 -15.45 -5.87 -8.05
N PHE A 254 -16.42 -6.74 -8.30
CA PHE A 254 -17.71 -6.67 -7.62
C PHE A 254 -17.57 -6.88 -6.10
N GLU A 255 -16.66 -7.74 -5.67
CA GLU A 255 -16.31 -7.89 -4.25
C GLU A 255 -15.69 -6.62 -3.69
N LEU A 256 -14.79 -5.98 -4.44
CA LEU A 256 -14.20 -4.69 -4.05
C LEU A 256 -15.27 -3.60 -3.89
N LEU A 257 -16.22 -3.50 -4.81
CA LEU A 257 -17.34 -2.54 -4.70
C LEU A 257 -18.21 -2.83 -3.47
N LYS A 258 -18.60 -4.07 -3.24
CA LYS A 258 -19.36 -4.49 -2.05
C LYS A 258 -18.62 -4.18 -0.75
N MET A 259 -17.31 -4.38 -0.73
CA MET A 259 -16.47 -4.05 0.41
C MET A 259 -16.52 -2.53 0.69
N ILE A 260 -16.39 -1.71 -0.35
CA ILE A 260 -16.46 -0.25 -0.24
C ILE A 260 -17.84 0.18 0.24
N ASP A 261 -18.92 -0.38 -0.31
CA ASP A 261 -20.29 -0.11 0.16
C ASP A 261 -20.46 -0.44 1.64
N GLY A 262 -19.91 -1.57 2.08
CA GLY A 262 -19.91 -1.96 3.49
C GLY A 262 -19.15 -0.99 4.39
N ILE A 263 -18.03 -0.43 3.92
CA ILE A 263 -17.27 0.59 4.65
C ILE A 263 -18.07 1.89 4.73
N GLU A 264 -18.62 2.37 3.61
CA GLU A 264 -19.41 3.60 3.54
C GLU A 264 -20.66 3.48 4.43
N LYS A 265 -21.35 2.35 4.38
CA LYS A 265 -22.50 2.07 5.24
C LYS A 265 -22.11 2.12 6.71
N ALA A 266 -21.06 1.41 7.12
CA ALA A 266 -20.60 1.40 8.50
C ALA A 266 -20.20 2.79 9.01
N VAL A 267 -19.59 3.62 8.15
CA VAL A 267 -19.25 5.01 8.49
C VAL A 267 -20.52 5.85 8.67
N ASN A 268 -21.50 5.72 7.78
CA ASN A 268 -22.75 6.48 7.83
C ASN A 268 -23.63 6.07 9.03
N GLU A 269 -23.61 4.81 9.41
CA GLU A 269 -24.34 4.27 10.56
C GLU A 269 -23.57 4.45 11.89
N GLY A 270 -22.38 5.03 11.85
CA GLY A 270 -21.54 5.25 13.03
C GLY A 270 -20.96 3.96 13.62
N GLU A 271 -20.97 2.87 12.88
CA GLU A 271 -20.37 1.59 13.27
C GLU A 271 -18.85 1.58 13.14
N ILE A 272 -18.22 2.54 13.79
CA ILE A 272 -16.77 2.73 13.72
C ILE A 272 -16.15 2.32 15.05
N TYR A 273 -15.34 1.28 15.02
CA TYR A 273 -14.70 0.72 16.20
C TYR A 273 -13.25 0.35 15.93
N PRO A 274 -12.39 0.41 16.97
CA PRO A 274 -11.02 -0.05 16.84
C PRO A 274 -10.96 -1.58 16.80
N GLU A 275 -10.32 -2.12 15.79
CA GLU A 275 -9.96 -3.53 15.75
C GLU A 275 -8.65 -3.73 16.50
N ARG A 276 -8.75 -4.03 17.80
CA ARG A 276 -7.60 -4.16 18.68
C ARG A 276 -6.80 -5.44 18.42
N GLY A 277 -5.49 -5.35 18.62
CA GLY A 277 -4.56 -6.47 18.46
C GLY A 277 -3.13 -5.98 18.31
N ARG A 278 -2.20 -6.88 18.00
CA ARG A 278 -0.78 -6.57 17.76
C ARG A 278 -0.58 -5.47 16.71
N LYS A 279 -1.52 -5.30 15.80
CA LYS A 279 -1.49 -4.25 14.78
C LYS A 279 -1.57 -2.84 15.37
N CYS A 280 -2.08 -2.68 16.59
CA CYS A 280 -2.11 -1.38 17.27
C CYS A 280 -0.73 -0.89 17.68
N ASP A 281 0.22 -1.80 17.89
CA ASP A 281 1.59 -1.45 18.28
C ASP A 281 2.34 -0.71 17.15
N TYR A 282 1.91 -0.93 15.91
CA TYR A 282 2.47 -0.30 14.70
C TYR A 282 1.49 0.68 14.03
N CYS A 283 0.49 1.15 14.78
CA CYS A 283 -0.52 2.05 14.24
C CYS A 283 -0.05 3.51 14.29
N ASP A 284 -0.03 4.15 13.13
CA ASP A 284 0.35 5.56 12.97
C ASP A 284 -0.65 6.56 13.55
N LEU A 285 -1.84 6.10 13.96
CA LEU A 285 -2.89 6.88 14.62
C LEU A 285 -3.23 6.35 16.03
N LYS A 286 -2.34 5.58 16.65
CA LYS A 286 -2.56 4.98 17.97
C LYS A 286 -2.94 6.05 18.99
N THR A 287 -2.15 7.11 19.13
CA THR A 287 -2.37 8.18 20.11
C THR A 287 -3.70 8.90 19.91
N ALA A 288 -4.10 9.16 18.65
CA ALA A 288 -5.40 9.78 18.36
C ALA A 288 -6.56 8.84 18.73
N CYS A 289 -6.41 7.55 18.47
CA CYS A 289 -7.37 6.52 18.83
C CYS A 289 -7.52 6.42 20.37
N GLU A 290 -6.42 6.39 21.10
CA GLU A 290 -6.40 6.33 22.56
C GLU A 290 -7.09 7.56 23.17
N LYS A 291 -6.72 8.75 22.75
CA LYS A 291 -7.38 10.00 23.19
C LYS A 291 -8.88 10.01 22.96
N ARG A 292 -9.31 9.43 21.83
CA ARG A 292 -10.73 9.34 21.52
C ARG A 292 -11.45 8.34 22.40
N LEU A 293 -10.83 7.20 22.70
CA LEU A 293 -11.37 6.18 23.60
C LEU A 293 -11.46 6.71 25.03
N ASP A 294 -10.48 7.49 25.49
CA ASP A 294 -10.49 8.13 26.81
C ASP A 294 -11.64 9.12 26.93
N LYS A 295 -11.83 9.99 25.94
CA LYS A 295 -12.96 10.92 25.87
C LYS A 295 -14.32 10.20 25.90
N ALA A 296 -14.36 8.97 25.38
CA ALA A 296 -15.53 8.11 25.39
C ALA A 296 -15.69 7.30 26.71
N GLY A 297 -14.81 7.48 27.69
CA GLY A 297 -14.79 6.68 28.92
C GLY A 297 -14.39 5.22 28.71
N LEU A 298 -13.73 4.93 27.59
CA LEU A 298 -13.33 3.57 27.20
C LEU A 298 -11.81 3.33 27.31
N GLY A 299 -11.06 4.28 27.86
CA GLY A 299 -9.60 4.22 28.01
C GLY A 299 -9.11 3.01 28.83
N HIS A 300 -9.89 2.58 29.82
CA HIS A 300 -9.58 1.37 30.61
C HIS A 300 -9.48 0.07 29.76
N LEU A 301 -9.92 0.10 28.49
CA LEU A 301 -9.77 -1.02 27.56
C LEU A 301 -8.37 -1.10 26.94
N GLU A 302 -7.53 -0.06 27.11
CA GLU A 302 -6.19 0.01 26.51
C GLU A 302 -5.22 -1.03 27.08
N ASN A 303 -5.27 -1.27 28.38
CA ASN A 303 -4.31 -2.11 29.09
C ASN A 303 -4.52 -3.61 28.92
N LYS A 304 -5.46 -4.05 28.09
CA LYS A 304 -5.76 -5.46 27.85
C LYS A 304 -5.33 -5.98 26.48
N VAL A 305 -4.48 -5.25 25.78
CA VAL A 305 -3.87 -5.68 24.53
C VAL A 305 -2.80 -6.72 24.83
N GLY A 306 -3.09 -7.97 24.58
CA GLY A 306 -2.21 -9.13 24.84
C GLY A 306 -2.98 -10.37 25.28
N GLN A 307 -4.22 -10.24 25.64
CA GLN A 307 -5.06 -11.34 26.09
C GLN A 307 -6.25 -11.59 25.14
N GLY A 308 -5.97 -11.82 23.85
CA GLY A 308 -6.94 -12.38 22.90
C GLY A 308 -8.32 -11.75 22.90
N PHE A 309 -8.44 -10.41 22.84
CA PHE A 309 -9.73 -9.74 22.99
C PHE A 309 -10.26 -9.05 21.73
N PHE A 310 -11.48 -9.28 21.59
CA PHE A 310 -12.53 -8.94 20.68
C PHE A 310 -12.69 -7.45 20.40
N SER A 311 -13.06 -7.16 19.16
CA SER A 311 -13.62 -5.90 18.74
C SER A 311 -14.83 -5.54 19.60
N PHE A 312 -14.73 -4.53 20.43
CA PHE A 312 -15.90 -3.95 21.06
C PHE A 312 -16.42 -2.81 20.25
N ALA A 313 -17.63 -3.04 19.85
CA ALA A 313 -18.42 -2.26 18.99
C ALA A 313 -18.72 -0.87 19.55
N ILE A 314 -18.80 0.06 18.69
CA ILE A 314 -19.43 1.37 18.76
C ILE A 314 -18.66 2.41 19.55
N PRO A 315 -18.02 3.35 18.86
CA PRO A 315 -17.50 4.57 19.47
C PRO A 315 -18.62 5.34 20.16
N ALA A 316 -18.33 5.90 21.32
CA ALA A 316 -19.31 6.64 22.11
C ALA A 316 -19.91 7.87 21.38
N TYR A 317 -19.19 8.43 20.41
CA TYR A 317 -19.69 9.55 19.60
C TYR A 317 -20.77 9.14 18.58
N ALA A 318 -20.89 7.84 18.28
CA ALA A 318 -21.92 7.30 17.39
C ALA A 318 -23.17 6.87 18.15
N ARG A 319 -23.20 7.03 19.47
CA ARG A 319 -24.31 6.58 20.31
C ARG A 319 -25.08 7.77 20.84
N ASN A 320 -26.41 7.61 20.81
CA ASN A 320 -27.26 8.41 21.68
C ASN A 320 -27.18 7.85 23.12
N LYS A 321 -27.69 8.61 24.09
CA LYS A 321 -27.64 8.23 25.52
C LYS A 321 -28.22 6.83 25.79
N GLU A 322 -29.24 6.43 25.05
CA GLU A 322 -29.93 5.16 25.18
C GLU A 322 -29.07 3.97 24.69
N GLN A 323 -28.33 4.19 23.61
CA GLN A 323 -27.36 3.21 23.10
C GLN A 323 -26.14 3.07 24.01
N GLU A 324 -25.73 4.13 24.69
CA GLU A 324 -24.67 4.06 25.72
C GLU A 324 -25.10 3.23 26.92
N GLU A 325 -26.32 3.40 27.41
CA GLU A 325 -26.86 2.63 28.51
C GLU A 325 -26.99 1.14 28.15
N LEU A 326 -27.51 0.84 26.98
CA LEU A 326 -27.58 -0.52 26.44
C LEU A 326 -26.19 -1.18 26.32
N PHE A 327 -25.18 -0.42 25.91
CA PHE A 327 -23.82 -0.92 25.82
C PHE A 327 -23.21 -1.20 27.20
N LYS A 328 -23.42 -0.31 28.16
CA LYS A 328 -23.00 -0.54 29.55
C LYS A 328 -23.64 -1.79 30.14
N GLN A 329 -24.92 -2.01 29.87
CA GLN A 329 -25.64 -3.21 30.32
C GLN A 329 -25.18 -4.50 29.62
N LYS A 330 -24.89 -4.47 28.31
CA LYS A 330 -24.36 -5.64 27.59
C LYS A 330 -22.93 -5.99 27.98
N LYS A 331 -22.12 -5.03 28.39
CA LYS A 331 -20.73 -5.24 28.84
C LYS A 331 -20.65 -6.15 30.07
N ILE A 332 -21.69 -6.21 30.89
CA ILE A 332 -21.77 -7.05 32.10
C ILE A 332 -22.06 -8.54 31.77
N ARG A 333 -22.56 -8.85 30.57
CA ARG A 333 -23.00 -10.20 30.22
C ARG A 333 -21.97 -11.06 29.46
N PHE A 334 -20.84 -10.51 29.06
CA PHE A 334 -19.79 -11.28 28.37
C PHE A 334 -18.68 -11.71 29.34
N SER A 335 -19.03 -12.58 30.31
CA SER A 335 -18.05 -13.43 30.98
C SER A 335 -17.89 -14.69 30.14
N PHE A 336 -16.74 -14.85 29.51
CA PHE A 336 -16.43 -16.09 28.79
C PHE A 336 -16.26 -17.23 29.78
N LYS A 337 -17.07 -18.27 29.61
CA LYS A 337 -16.71 -19.59 30.13
C LYS A 337 -15.43 -20.04 29.41
N LYS A 338 -14.42 -20.40 30.19
CA LYS A 338 -13.20 -21.05 29.73
C LYS A 338 -13.47 -22.33 28.96
#